data_22bbc37c13abfd1f412ca3eeea2e58e0
#
_entry.id   22bbc37c13abfd1f412ca3eeea2e58e0
#
_cell.length_a   1.000
_cell.length_b   1.000
_cell.length_c   1.000
_cell.angle_alpha   90.00
_cell.angle_beta   90.00
_cell.angle_gamma   90.00
#
_symmetry.space_group_name_H-M   'P 1'
#
loop_
_entity.id
_entity.type
_entity.pdbx_description
1 polymer ?
#
loop_
_entity_poly.entity_id
_entity_poly.type
_entity_poly.pdbx_seq_one_letter_code
_entity_poly.pdbx_strand_id
1 'polypeptide(L)'
;NPGVFPADKINDKIYKKIKKKLEGRTPKLITVARFDKRKNHEKIIMALRNLKEIYPNIIYICIGQGENIDNLKKLITELKLQNQVIFPKNLTQDEKNSYLKCSDVFVMPSITYKKSVEGFGIVYVEAAQFGIPSIGGKDGGAADAIDHDQTGYICDGNSLDDVYQSISNILENNKYKVFGKKAEEISKKFYWSEIIKNYLEIL
;
A
#
# COMPACT_ATOMS: atom_id res chain seq x y z
N ASN A 1 -11.22 15.18 -8.73
CA ASN A 1 -10.26 14.29 -8.08
C ASN A 1 -9.19 15.12 -7.37
N PRO A 2 -8.70 14.69 -6.21
CA PRO A 2 -7.57 15.34 -5.56
C PRO A 2 -6.30 15.18 -6.38
N GLY A 3 -5.48 16.24 -6.46
CA GLY A 3 -4.20 16.20 -7.13
C GLY A 3 -3.06 15.81 -6.18
N VAL A 4 -1.97 15.36 -6.76
CA VAL A 4 -0.69 15.12 -6.07
C VAL A 4 0.41 15.95 -6.73
N PHE A 5 1.45 16.26 -5.98
CA PHE A 5 2.70 16.73 -6.56
C PHE A 5 3.56 15.53 -6.99
N PRO A 6 4.38 15.67 -8.04
CA PRO A 6 5.38 14.66 -8.35
C PRO A 6 6.21 14.31 -7.10
N ALA A 7 6.54 13.05 -6.92
CA ALA A 7 7.37 12.64 -5.80
C ALA A 7 8.75 13.31 -5.87
N ASP A 8 9.22 13.83 -4.74
CA ASP A 8 10.56 14.43 -4.64
C ASP A 8 11.65 13.41 -4.98
N LYS A 9 12.78 13.91 -5.45
CA LYS A 9 13.96 13.07 -5.62
C LYS A 9 14.34 12.41 -4.30
N ILE A 10 14.38 11.08 -4.31
CA ILE A 10 14.77 10.31 -3.14
C ILE A 10 16.25 10.53 -2.83
N ASN A 11 16.55 10.74 -1.57
CA ASN A 11 17.93 10.80 -1.10
C ASN A 11 18.60 9.42 -1.22
N ASP A 12 19.57 9.29 -2.10
CA ASP A 12 20.24 8.03 -2.43
C ASP A 12 20.88 7.35 -1.21
N LYS A 13 21.41 8.12 -0.26
CA LYS A 13 22.03 7.58 0.97
C LYS A 13 20.97 6.92 1.85
N ILE A 14 19.82 7.59 2.01
CA ILE A 14 18.68 7.07 2.80
C ILE A 14 18.11 5.83 2.11
N TYR A 15 17.89 5.90 0.80
CA TYR A 15 17.38 4.76 0.02
C TYR A 15 18.28 3.52 0.15
N LYS A 16 19.61 3.67 -0.05
CA LYS A 16 20.57 2.57 0.11
C LYS A 16 20.52 1.96 1.52
N LYS A 17 20.42 2.78 2.56
CA LYS A 17 20.29 2.34 3.95
C LYS A 17 19.03 1.49 4.16
N ILE A 18 17.87 1.96 3.66
CA ILE A 18 16.59 1.24 3.80
C ILE A 18 16.59 -0.03 2.95
N LYS A 19 17.10 0.03 1.72
CA LYS A 19 17.25 -1.14 0.85
C LYS A 19 18.08 -2.23 1.52
N LYS A 20 19.21 -1.88 2.14
CA LYS A 20 20.05 -2.82 2.91
C LYS A 20 19.31 -3.41 4.11
N LYS A 21 18.51 -2.59 4.82
CA LYS A 21 17.67 -3.07 5.95
C LYS A 21 16.63 -4.10 5.53
N LEU A 22 16.14 -4.01 4.30
CA LEU A 22 15.14 -4.91 3.73
C LEU A 22 15.75 -6.00 2.84
N GLU A 23 17.07 -6.14 2.85
CA GLU A 23 17.77 -7.16 2.06
C GLU A 23 17.32 -8.58 2.46
N GLY A 24 17.17 -9.45 1.46
CA GLY A 24 16.66 -10.82 1.66
C GLY A 24 15.16 -10.92 1.95
N ARG A 25 14.45 -9.79 2.13
CA ARG A 25 13.00 -9.76 2.29
C ARG A 25 12.29 -9.66 0.94
N THR A 26 11.42 -10.62 0.65
CA THR A 26 10.62 -10.65 -0.58
C THR A 26 9.45 -11.63 -0.46
N PRO A 27 8.24 -11.30 -0.96
CA PRO A 27 7.82 -9.98 -1.40
C PRO A 27 7.68 -8.97 -0.24
N LYS A 28 7.66 -7.68 -0.57
CA LYS A 28 7.52 -6.57 0.38
C LYS A 28 6.19 -5.88 0.20
N LEU A 29 5.29 -6.09 1.16
CA LEU A 29 4.01 -5.39 1.24
C LEU A 29 4.17 -4.13 2.08
N ILE A 30 3.46 -3.05 1.73
CA ILE A 30 3.50 -1.80 2.49
C ILE A 30 2.11 -1.19 2.63
N THR A 31 1.84 -0.61 3.79
CA THR A 31 0.72 0.33 4.02
C THR A 31 1.26 1.60 4.66
N VAL A 32 0.82 2.75 4.16
CA VAL A 32 1.08 4.07 4.74
C VAL A 32 -0.27 4.67 5.12
N ALA A 33 -0.67 4.52 6.39
CA ALA A 33 -1.99 4.94 6.86
C ALA A 33 -2.05 5.00 8.38
N ARG A 34 -3.08 5.67 8.93
CA ARG A 34 -3.36 5.59 10.36
C ARG A 34 -3.70 4.16 10.78
N PHE A 35 -3.27 3.77 11.98
CA PHE A 35 -3.66 2.48 12.55
C PHE A 35 -5.06 2.58 13.18
N ASP A 36 -6.06 2.66 12.33
CA ASP A 36 -7.48 2.58 12.69
C ASP A 36 -8.14 1.35 12.01
N LYS A 37 -9.30 0.95 12.51
CA LYS A 37 -10.00 -0.25 12.01
C LYS A 37 -10.39 -0.13 10.53
N ARG A 38 -10.70 1.08 10.07
CA ARG A 38 -11.10 1.33 8.69
C ARG A 38 -10.00 0.98 7.68
N LYS A 39 -8.71 1.20 8.04
CA LYS A 39 -7.56 0.91 7.17
C LYS A 39 -7.20 -0.58 7.08
N ASN A 40 -7.77 -1.37 7.96
CA ASN A 40 -7.86 -2.83 7.87
C ASN A 40 -6.52 -3.58 7.84
N HIS A 41 -5.54 -3.09 8.58
CA HIS A 41 -4.25 -3.77 8.75
C HIS A 41 -4.41 -5.19 9.31
N GLU A 42 -5.46 -5.44 10.09
CA GLU A 42 -5.76 -6.75 10.69
C GLU A 42 -5.93 -7.83 9.61
N LYS A 43 -6.72 -7.56 8.57
CA LYS A 43 -6.94 -8.53 7.48
C LYS A 43 -5.66 -8.86 6.71
N ILE A 44 -4.79 -7.87 6.51
CA ILE A 44 -3.50 -8.09 5.87
C ILE A 44 -2.63 -8.99 6.75
N ILE A 45 -2.56 -8.72 8.07
CA ILE A 45 -1.80 -9.54 9.02
C ILE A 45 -2.36 -10.97 9.07
N MET A 46 -3.68 -11.13 9.05
CA MET A 46 -4.29 -12.47 9.00
C MET A 46 -3.96 -13.21 7.71
N ALA A 47 -3.96 -12.54 6.56
CA ALA A 47 -3.58 -13.11 5.27
C ALA A 47 -2.09 -13.54 5.24
N LEU A 48 -1.21 -12.81 5.93
CA LEU A 48 0.22 -13.16 6.04
C LEU A 48 0.45 -14.55 6.65
N ARG A 49 -0.46 -15.04 7.49
CA ARG A 49 -0.34 -16.39 8.09
C ARG A 49 -0.18 -17.47 7.02
N ASN A 50 -0.97 -17.39 5.97
CA ASN A 50 -0.91 -18.36 4.87
C ASN A 50 0.15 -17.97 3.84
N LEU A 51 0.31 -16.67 3.56
CA LEU A 51 1.30 -16.18 2.59
C LEU A 51 2.74 -16.51 2.99
N LYS A 52 3.09 -16.54 4.28
CA LYS A 52 4.45 -16.88 4.73
C LYS A 52 4.86 -18.32 4.44
N GLU A 53 3.90 -19.24 4.30
CA GLU A 53 4.18 -20.63 3.94
C GLU A 53 4.65 -20.75 2.47
N ILE A 54 4.13 -19.85 1.60
CA ILE A 54 4.50 -19.75 0.18
C ILE A 54 5.74 -18.85 0.00
N TYR A 55 5.78 -17.75 0.77
CA TYR A 55 6.82 -16.72 0.73
C TYR A 55 7.47 -16.55 2.11
N PRO A 56 8.40 -17.43 2.52
CA PRO A 56 8.96 -17.40 3.88
C PRO A 56 9.63 -16.07 4.26
N ASN A 57 10.15 -15.35 3.28
CA ASN A 57 10.82 -14.06 3.46
C ASN A 57 9.90 -12.85 3.26
N ILE A 58 8.58 -13.07 3.12
CA ILE A 58 7.62 -11.96 3.00
C ILE A 58 7.74 -11.01 4.17
N ILE A 59 7.61 -9.71 3.88
CA ILE A 59 7.56 -8.69 4.93
C ILE A 59 6.43 -7.71 4.67
N TYR A 60 5.72 -7.34 5.73
CA TYR A 60 4.73 -6.29 5.72
C TYR A 60 5.22 -5.08 6.51
N ILE A 61 5.29 -3.95 5.85
CA ILE A 61 5.80 -2.68 6.37
C ILE A 61 4.60 -1.78 6.67
N CYS A 62 4.35 -1.51 7.96
CA CYS A 62 3.26 -0.67 8.43
C CYS A 62 3.80 0.69 8.84
N ILE A 63 3.51 1.75 8.07
CA ILE A 63 3.92 3.13 8.36
C ILE A 63 2.71 3.94 8.78
N GLY A 64 2.76 4.52 9.97
CA GLY A 64 1.71 5.36 10.51
C GLY A 64 1.66 5.39 12.03
N GLN A 65 0.58 5.95 12.54
CA GLN A 65 0.26 6.03 13.97
C GLN A 65 -1.25 5.82 14.14
N GLY A 66 -1.68 5.40 15.32
CA GLY A 66 -3.11 5.25 15.62
C GLY A 66 -3.37 4.35 16.83
N GLU A 67 -4.61 4.39 17.29
CA GLU A 67 -5.06 3.72 18.52
C GLU A 67 -5.03 2.18 18.44
N ASN A 68 -5.09 1.62 17.23
CA ASN A 68 -5.19 0.18 17.05
C ASN A 68 -3.85 -0.57 17.11
N ILE A 69 -2.73 0.15 17.31
CA ILE A 69 -1.36 -0.44 17.23
C ILE A 69 -1.16 -1.61 18.19
N ASP A 70 -1.69 -1.53 19.41
CA ASP A 70 -1.48 -2.57 20.41
C ASP A 70 -2.29 -3.84 20.09
N ASN A 71 -3.49 -3.70 19.51
CA ASN A 71 -4.25 -4.85 19.00
C ASN A 71 -3.52 -5.52 17.82
N LEU A 72 -2.93 -4.74 16.91
CA LEU A 72 -2.13 -5.29 15.80
C LEU A 72 -0.92 -6.08 16.31
N LYS A 73 -0.22 -5.57 17.33
CA LYS A 73 0.93 -6.29 17.94
C LYS A 73 0.51 -7.58 18.63
N LYS A 74 -0.63 -7.59 19.34
CA LYS A 74 -1.20 -8.80 19.93
C LYS A 74 -1.48 -9.85 18.86
N LEU A 75 -2.20 -9.46 17.80
CA LEU A 75 -2.51 -10.33 16.66
C LEU A 75 -1.24 -10.91 16.01
N ILE A 76 -0.21 -10.09 15.79
CA ILE A 76 1.08 -10.53 15.26
C ILE A 76 1.73 -11.59 16.15
N THR A 77 1.66 -11.42 17.47
CA THR A 77 2.20 -12.39 18.44
C THR A 77 1.41 -13.70 18.42
N GLU A 78 0.08 -13.63 18.44
CA GLU A 78 -0.82 -14.78 18.36
C GLU A 78 -0.59 -15.61 17.09
N LEU A 79 -0.37 -14.93 15.96
CA LEU A 79 -0.14 -15.58 14.66
C LEU A 79 1.34 -15.93 14.40
N LYS A 80 2.24 -15.65 15.35
CA LYS A 80 3.71 -15.89 15.22
C LYS A 80 4.31 -15.23 13.98
N LEU A 81 3.97 -13.94 13.76
CA LEU A 81 4.37 -13.14 12.60
C LEU A 81 5.38 -12.02 12.93
N GLN A 82 6.08 -12.09 14.09
CA GLN A 82 6.99 -11.03 14.54
C GLN A 82 8.13 -10.75 13.54
N ASN A 83 8.53 -11.76 12.77
CA ASN A 83 9.56 -11.62 11.75
C ASN A 83 9.02 -11.12 10.40
N GLN A 84 7.70 -11.14 10.19
CA GLN A 84 7.05 -10.75 8.94
C GLN A 84 6.45 -9.34 8.97
N VAL A 85 6.37 -8.68 10.15
CA VAL A 85 5.75 -7.36 10.26
C VAL A 85 6.68 -6.38 10.96
N ILE A 86 6.85 -5.20 10.38
CA ILE A 86 7.62 -4.11 10.99
C ILE A 86 6.81 -2.82 11.04
N PHE A 87 7.06 -2.01 12.07
CA PHE A 87 6.46 -0.70 12.29
C PHE A 87 7.57 0.36 12.36
N PRO A 88 8.06 0.88 11.23
CA PRO A 88 9.01 1.99 11.23
C PRO A 88 8.37 3.23 11.87
N LYS A 89 9.10 3.91 12.74
CA LYS A 89 8.60 5.07 13.50
C LYS A 89 9.41 6.31 13.19
N ASN A 90 8.79 7.47 13.39
CA ASN A 90 9.43 8.79 13.30
C ASN A 90 10.21 8.99 11.99
N LEU A 91 9.58 8.56 10.87
CA LEU A 91 10.18 8.66 9.55
C LEU A 91 10.10 10.09 9.01
N THR A 92 11.18 10.54 8.41
CA THR A 92 11.17 11.69 7.51
C THR A 92 10.40 11.35 6.22
N GLN A 93 10.05 12.37 5.42
CA GLN A 93 9.41 12.15 4.12
C GLN A 93 10.32 11.32 3.19
N ASP A 94 11.63 11.57 3.18
CA ASP A 94 12.60 10.81 2.39
C ASP A 94 12.67 9.33 2.81
N GLU A 95 12.58 9.05 4.10
CA GLU A 95 12.54 7.68 4.60
C GLU A 95 11.23 7.00 4.20
N LYS A 96 10.07 7.67 4.33
CA LYS A 96 8.77 7.16 3.86
C LYS A 96 8.83 6.83 2.37
N ASN A 97 9.30 7.76 1.54
CA ASN A 97 9.43 7.57 0.10
C ASN A 97 10.40 6.43 -0.25
N SER A 98 11.49 6.30 0.52
CA SER A 98 12.45 5.20 0.34
C SER A 98 11.85 3.83 0.70
N TYR A 99 11.02 3.74 1.75
CA TYR A 99 10.28 2.51 2.04
C TYR A 99 9.29 2.17 0.93
N LEU A 100 8.52 3.15 0.43
CA LEU A 100 7.66 2.96 -0.72
C LEU A 100 8.47 2.39 -1.89
N LYS A 101 9.51 3.09 -2.33
CA LYS A 101 10.34 2.65 -3.48
C LYS A 101 10.99 1.27 -3.32
N CYS A 102 11.19 0.80 -2.08
CA CYS A 102 11.72 -0.54 -1.81
C CYS A 102 10.64 -1.62 -1.77
N SER A 103 9.36 -1.27 -1.83
CA SER A 103 8.24 -2.19 -1.68
C SER A 103 7.74 -2.71 -3.03
N ASP A 104 7.07 -3.85 -3.01
CA ASP A 104 6.58 -4.52 -4.21
C ASP A 104 5.08 -4.30 -4.43
N VAL A 105 4.28 -4.20 -3.35
CA VAL A 105 2.82 -4.00 -3.41
C VAL A 105 2.37 -3.10 -2.26
N PHE A 106 1.57 -2.09 -2.59
CA PHE A 106 0.85 -1.28 -1.59
C PHE A 106 -0.49 -1.96 -1.27
N VAL A 107 -0.77 -2.20 0.01
CA VAL A 107 -1.98 -2.92 0.42
C VAL A 107 -2.73 -2.12 1.47
N MET A 108 -3.95 -1.66 1.16
CA MET A 108 -4.84 -0.98 2.11
C MET A 108 -6.31 -1.31 1.78
N PRO A 109 -6.79 -2.52 2.09
CA PRO A 109 -8.14 -2.97 1.79
C PRO A 109 -9.16 -2.33 2.75
N SER A 110 -9.29 -1.00 2.64
CA SER A 110 -10.14 -0.18 3.52
C SER A 110 -11.58 -0.66 3.49
N ILE A 111 -12.24 -0.56 4.65
CA ILE A 111 -13.65 -0.91 4.84
C ILE A 111 -14.43 0.30 5.34
N THR A 112 -15.74 0.26 5.22
CA THR A 112 -16.62 1.19 5.93
C THR A 112 -16.61 0.84 7.41
N TYR A 113 -16.27 1.81 8.27
CA TYR A 113 -16.30 1.65 9.71
C TYR A 113 -16.95 2.86 10.38
N LYS A 114 -18.02 2.64 11.16
CA LYS A 114 -18.77 3.71 11.88
C LYS A 114 -19.08 4.92 10.98
N LYS A 115 -19.72 4.75 9.84
CA LYS A 115 -20.04 5.78 8.84
C LYS A 115 -18.83 6.48 8.20
N SER A 116 -17.60 6.06 8.49
CA SER A 116 -16.39 6.56 7.85
C SER A 116 -15.95 5.63 6.72
N VAL A 117 -15.75 6.20 5.55
CA VAL A 117 -15.27 5.49 4.35
C VAL A 117 -13.92 6.06 3.91
N GLU A 118 -13.20 5.33 3.05
CA GLU A 118 -12.06 5.90 2.35
C GLU A 118 -12.58 6.91 1.31
N GLY A 119 -12.07 8.15 1.36
CA GLY A 119 -12.46 9.17 0.37
C GLY A 119 -11.96 8.78 -1.02
N PHE A 120 -10.78 9.22 -1.36
CA PHE A 120 -10.10 8.87 -2.62
C PHE A 120 -8.93 7.92 -2.39
N GLY A 121 -8.26 8.06 -1.23
CA GLY A 121 -7.06 7.30 -0.94
C GLY A 121 -5.83 7.80 -1.70
N ILE A 122 -5.50 9.08 -1.55
CA ILE A 122 -4.36 9.73 -2.23
C ILE A 122 -3.06 8.93 -2.12
N VAL A 123 -2.91 8.14 -1.06
CA VAL A 123 -1.75 7.28 -0.82
C VAL A 123 -1.59 6.16 -1.86
N TYR A 124 -2.65 5.74 -2.53
CA TYR A 124 -2.56 4.81 -3.67
C TYR A 124 -1.83 5.47 -4.85
N VAL A 125 -2.12 6.75 -5.10
CA VAL A 125 -1.42 7.52 -6.13
C VAL A 125 0.02 7.81 -5.71
N GLU A 126 0.27 8.11 -4.43
CA GLU A 126 1.63 8.24 -3.90
C GLU A 126 2.46 6.96 -4.12
N ALA A 127 1.88 5.79 -3.87
CA ALA A 127 2.54 4.51 -4.14
C ALA A 127 2.78 4.29 -5.64
N ALA A 128 1.78 4.59 -6.46
CA ALA A 128 1.86 4.46 -7.92
C ALA A 128 3.00 5.27 -8.54
N GLN A 129 3.33 6.46 -8.01
CA GLN A 129 4.48 7.27 -8.46
C GLN A 129 5.84 6.56 -8.32
N PHE A 130 5.92 5.54 -7.47
CA PHE A 130 7.12 4.71 -7.31
C PHE A 130 7.05 3.39 -8.07
N GLY A 131 6.09 3.23 -8.97
CA GLY A 131 5.88 2.00 -9.72
C GLY A 131 5.35 0.85 -8.86
N ILE A 132 4.59 1.15 -7.81
CA ILE A 132 4.04 0.15 -6.90
C ILE A 132 2.53 0.02 -7.16
N PRO A 133 2.06 -1.16 -7.57
CA PRO A 133 0.63 -1.41 -7.73
C PRO A 133 -0.05 -1.50 -6.37
N SER A 134 -1.35 -1.26 -6.34
CA SER A 134 -2.11 -1.17 -5.10
C SER A 134 -3.22 -2.22 -5.00
N ILE A 135 -3.49 -2.68 -3.77
CA ILE A 135 -4.69 -3.42 -3.42
C ILE A 135 -5.53 -2.52 -2.51
N GLY A 136 -6.70 -2.12 -2.98
CA GLY A 136 -7.64 -1.25 -2.29
C GLY A 136 -8.93 -1.96 -1.92
N GLY A 137 -9.66 -1.44 -0.93
CA GLY A 137 -10.99 -1.94 -0.59
C GLY A 137 -12.07 -1.40 -1.51
N LYS A 138 -13.12 -2.18 -1.77
CA LYS A 138 -14.27 -1.77 -2.59
C LYS A 138 -15.13 -0.68 -1.92
N ASP A 139 -15.00 -0.52 -0.61
CA ASP A 139 -15.74 0.48 0.16
C ASP A 139 -15.06 1.85 0.02
N GLY A 140 -15.66 2.76 -0.74
CA GLY A 140 -15.16 4.12 -0.94
C GLY A 140 -14.40 4.33 -2.25
N GLY A 141 -13.55 5.37 -2.29
CA GLY A 141 -12.98 5.91 -3.53
C GLY A 141 -11.69 5.23 -4.01
N ALA A 142 -11.33 4.04 -3.53
CA ALA A 142 -10.12 3.36 -4.00
C ALA A 142 -10.17 3.06 -5.52
N ALA A 143 -11.35 2.76 -6.06
CA ALA A 143 -11.56 2.51 -7.49
C ALA A 143 -11.31 3.73 -8.38
N ASP A 144 -11.28 4.95 -7.83
CA ASP A 144 -10.93 6.16 -8.57
C ASP A 144 -9.41 6.29 -8.76
N ALA A 145 -8.62 5.62 -7.90
CA ALA A 145 -7.16 5.66 -7.91
C ALA A 145 -6.51 4.39 -8.45
N ILE A 146 -7.24 3.26 -8.44
CA ILE A 146 -6.76 1.94 -8.85
C ILE A 146 -7.62 1.42 -10.01
N ASP A 147 -7.01 1.22 -11.14
CA ASP A 147 -7.62 0.54 -12.28
C ASP A 147 -7.50 -0.98 -12.08
N HIS A 148 -8.65 -1.63 -11.77
CA HIS A 148 -8.72 -3.04 -11.41
C HIS A 148 -8.15 -3.91 -12.53
N ASP A 149 -7.30 -4.88 -12.17
CA ASP A 149 -6.60 -5.79 -13.08
C ASP A 149 -5.65 -5.11 -14.08
N GLN A 150 -5.33 -3.82 -13.86
CA GLN A 150 -4.36 -3.07 -14.66
C GLN A 150 -3.25 -2.46 -13.80
N THR A 151 -3.64 -1.72 -12.75
CA THR A 151 -2.71 -1.05 -11.84
C THR A 151 -2.76 -1.62 -10.42
N GLY A 152 -3.62 -2.61 -10.20
CA GLY A 152 -3.82 -3.26 -8.92
C GLY A 152 -5.13 -4.03 -8.85
N TYR A 153 -5.58 -4.30 -7.63
CA TYR A 153 -6.86 -4.96 -7.38
C TYR A 153 -7.74 -4.17 -6.42
N ILE A 154 -9.05 -4.22 -6.67
CA ILE A 154 -10.08 -3.79 -5.72
C ILE A 154 -10.69 -5.06 -5.13
N CYS A 155 -10.71 -5.16 -3.81
CA CYS A 155 -11.18 -6.34 -3.08
C CYS A 155 -12.23 -5.98 -2.02
N ASP A 156 -12.97 -6.97 -1.58
CA ASP A 156 -13.81 -6.86 -0.37
C ASP A 156 -12.93 -6.93 0.88
N GLY A 157 -12.63 -5.79 1.47
CA GLY A 157 -11.86 -5.71 2.71
C GLY A 157 -12.52 -6.44 3.90
N ASN A 158 -13.81 -6.70 3.86
CA ASN A 158 -14.50 -7.48 4.90
C ASN A 158 -14.24 -9.00 4.76
N SER A 159 -13.89 -9.48 3.58
CA SER A 159 -13.54 -10.86 3.30
C SER A 159 -12.03 -11.10 3.45
N LEU A 160 -11.66 -11.97 4.40
CA LEU A 160 -10.25 -12.38 4.54
C LEU A 160 -9.76 -13.13 3.30
N ASP A 161 -10.63 -13.96 2.73
CA ASP A 161 -10.29 -14.73 1.55
C ASP A 161 -10.02 -13.82 0.35
N ASP A 162 -10.87 -12.82 0.11
CA ASP A 162 -10.68 -11.90 -1.02
C ASP A 162 -9.43 -11.03 -0.87
N VAL A 163 -9.11 -10.57 0.35
CA VAL A 163 -7.84 -9.88 0.63
C VAL A 163 -6.65 -10.81 0.38
N TYR A 164 -6.72 -12.06 0.85
CA TYR A 164 -5.68 -13.06 0.62
C TYR A 164 -5.49 -13.36 -0.87
N GLN A 165 -6.58 -13.64 -1.60
CA GLN A 165 -6.54 -13.93 -3.03
C GLN A 165 -5.98 -12.75 -3.85
N SER A 166 -6.40 -11.53 -3.52
CA SER A 166 -5.88 -10.33 -4.19
C SER A 166 -4.36 -10.18 -4.01
N ILE A 167 -3.84 -10.45 -2.79
CA ILE A 167 -2.40 -10.42 -2.54
C ILE A 167 -1.71 -11.57 -3.28
N SER A 168 -2.24 -12.79 -3.21
CA SER A 168 -1.68 -13.96 -3.91
C SER A 168 -1.61 -13.74 -5.42
N ASN A 169 -2.72 -13.28 -6.02
CA ASN A 169 -2.82 -13.08 -7.47
C ASN A 169 -1.84 -12.03 -7.99
N ILE A 170 -1.63 -10.93 -7.24
CA ILE A 170 -0.69 -9.88 -7.68
C ILE A 170 0.77 -10.32 -7.54
N LEU A 171 1.06 -11.21 -6.58
CA LEU A 171 2.40 -11.78 -6.38
C LEU A 171 2.71 -12.89 -7.38
N GLU A 172 1.69 -13.63 -7.82
CA GLU A 172 1.83 -14.72 -8.78
C GLU A 172 2.45 -14.23 -10.09
N ASN A 173 3.42 -14.98 -10.59
CA ASN A 173 4.16 -14.65 -11.82
C ASN A 173 4.73 -13.23 -11.85
N ASN A 174 4.94 -12.62 -10.67
CA ASN A 174 5.42 -11.25 -10.51
C ASN A 174 4.54 -10.20 -11.22
N LYS A 175 3.22 -10.39 -11.27
CA LYS A 175 2.27 -9.43 -11.91
C LYS A 175 2.45 -8.02 -11.38
N TYR A 176 2.83 -7.87 -10.09
CA TYR A 176 3.09 -6.56 -9.49
C TYR A 176 4.10 -5.72 -10.28
N LYS A 177 5.05 -6.32 -10.99
CA LYS A 177 6.03 -5.57 -11.81
C LYS A 177 5.38 -4.93 -13.05
N VAL A 178 4.44 -5.66 -13.68
CA VAL A 178 3.71 -5.16 -14.86
C VAL A 178 2.71 -4.11 -14.43
N PHE A 179 1.93 -4.39 -13.38
CA PHE A 179 0.93 -3.47 -12.84
C PHE A 179 1.59 -2.20 -12.30
N GLY A 180 2.76 -2.32 -11.66
CA GLY A 180 3.51 -1.19 -11.15
C GLY A 180 3.94 -0.21 -12.24
N LYS A 181 4.42 -0.69 -13.38
CA LYS A 181 4.74 0.17 -14.53
C LYS A 181 3.53 0.95 -15.03
N LYS A 182 2.38 0.27 -15.18
CA LYS A 182 1.12 0.92 -15.57
C LYS A 182 0.66 1.93 -14.52
N ALA A 183 0.78 1.59 -13.23
CA ALA A 183 0.43 2.47 -12.13
C ALA A 183 1.26 3.75 -12.16
N GLU A 184 2.57 3.67 -12.40
CA GLU A 184 3.45 4.82 -12.52
C GLU A 184 3.04 5.73 -13.69
N GLU A 185 2.70 5.16 -14.84
CA GLU A 185 2.23 5.93 -16.00
C GLU A 185 0.90 6.65 -15.70
N ILE A 186 -0.05 5.94 -15.10
CA ILE A 186 -1.38 6.48 -14.78
C ILE A 186 -1.30 7.52 -13.67
N SER A 187 -0.38 7.39 -12.71
CA SER A 187 -0.21 8.33 -11.60
C SER A 187 -0.01 9.78 -12.06
N LYS A 188 0.59 9.98 -13.23
CA LYS A 188 0.84 11.31 -13.81
C LYS A 188 -0.44 12.07 -14.11
N LYS A 189 -1.56 11.39 -14.41
CA LYS A 189 -2.87 12.00 -14.63
C LYS A 189 -3.41 12.70 -13.38
N PHE A 190 -2.91 12.34 -12.20
CA PHE A 190 -3.27 12.92 -10.91
C PHE A 190 -2.35 14.06 -10.47
N TYR A 191 -1.38 14.46 -11.29
CA TYR A 191 -0.56 15.62 -10.97
C TYR A 191 -1.40 16.90 -11.04
N TRP A 192 -1.17 17.81 -10.10
CA TRP A 192 -1.87 19.10 -10.08
C TRP A 192 -1.80 19.83 -11.40
N SER A 193 -0.69 19.75 -12.11
CA SER A 193 -0.54 20.33 -13.45
C SER A 193 -1.55 19.80 -14.46
N GLU A 194 -1.90 18.52 -14.39
CA GLU A 194 -2.90 17.91 -15.29
C GLU A 194 -4.33 18.16 -14.82
N ILE A 195 -4.55 18.06 -13.52
CA ILE A 195 -5.89 18.32 -12.94
C ILE A 195 -6.34 19.75 -13.21
N ILE A 196 -5.45 20.75 -13.05
CA ILE A 196 -5.77 22.15 -13.33
C ILE A 196 -6.14 22.36 -14.80
N LYS A 197 -5.46 21.72 -15.76
CA LYS A 197 -5.79 21.79 -17.18
C LYS A 197 -7.25 21.35 -17.42
N ASN A 198 -7.64 20.21 -16.85
CA ASN A 198 -9.00 19.69 -17.00
C ASN A 198 -10.08 20.64 -16.42
N TYR A 199 -9.75 21.38 -15.34
CA TYR A 199 -10.67 22.39 -14.82
C TYR A 199 -10.78 23.63 -15.72
N LEU A 200 -9.68 24.06 -16.34
CA LEU A 200 -9.66 25.22 -17.23
C LEU A 200 -10.36 24.94 -18.57
N GLU A 201 -10.45 23.70 -19.00
CA GLU A 201 -11.20 23.30 -20.20
C GLU A 201 -12.73 23.32 -20.01
N ILE A 202 -13.22 23.37 -18.77
CA ILE A 202 -14.65 23.37 -18.41
C ILE A 202 -15.16 24.80 -18.20
N LEU A 203 -14.26 25.77 -17.98
CA LEU A 203 -14.58 27.19 -17.77
C LEU A 203 -14.62 27.97 -19.09
#